data_6de03b0bdf312bd6daeab494fce5d0d7
#
_entry.id   6de03b0bdf312bd6daeab494fce5d0d7
#
_cell.length_a   1.000
_cell.length_b   1.000
_cell.length_c   1.000
_cell.angle_alpha   90.00
_cell.angle_beta   90.00
_cell.angle_gamma   90.00
#
_symmetry.space_group_name_H-M   'P 1'
#
loop_
_entity.id
_entity.type
_entity.pdbx_description
1 polymer ?
#
loop_
_entity_poly.entity_id
_entity_poly.type
_entity_poly.pdbx_seq_one_letter_code
_entity_poly.pdbx_strand_id
1 'polypeptide(L)'
;MAALLAVPWLDYAAQPAGGFAAVVHQSNPTHNLRFGDLLSMFEGVSREWSNNSRVVLVERDAGSAPFQYLIRRLLNTTPGDYRRSLQSIEYRGDLPVSIKILNSDAAACQFVFNVPLAIAIVETASLGLPACSGVQVLRIDGKLPGEEGYRLK
;
A
#
# COMPACT_ATOMS: atom_id res chain seq x y z
N MET A 1 -1.85 -13.09 51.19
CA MET A 1 -1.32 -13.62 49.92
C MET A 1 -2.05 -12.98 48.78
N ALA A 2 -1.43 -12.01 48.15
CA ALA A 2 -1.99 -11.35 46.97
C ALA A 2 -1.51 -12.12 45.73
N ALA A 3 -2.42 -12.78 45.05
CA ALA A 3 -2.14 -13.37 43.74
C ALA A 3 -2.00 -12.24 42.73
N LEU A 4 -0.79 -11.96 42.34
CA LEU A 4 -0.51 -11.15 41.14
C LEU A 4 -1.02 -11.91 39.94
N LEU A 5 -2.19 -11.53 39.43
CA LEU A 5 -2.62 -11.92 38.12
C LEU A 5 -1.70 -11.21 37.12
N ALA A 6 -0.72 -11.93 36.61
CA ALA A 6 0.04 -11.52 35.47
C ALA A 6 -0.96 -11.41 34.29
N VAL A 7 -1.32 -10.19 33.97
CA VAL A 7 -2.00 -9.91 32.71
C VAL A 7 -1.00 -10.26 31.62
N PRO A 8 -1.29 -11.23 30.73
CA PRO A 8 -0.41 -11.43 29.60
C PRO A 8 -0.53 -10.16 28.77
N TRP A 9 0.52 -9.37 28.80
CA TRP A 9 0.73 -8.36 27.79
C TRP A 9 0.79 -9.16 26.49
N LEU A 10 -0.30 -9.11 25.75
CA LEU A 10 -0.33 -9.59 24.40
C LEU A 10 0.83 -8.90 23.71
N ASP A 11 1.84 -9.68 23.41
CA ASP A 11 3.00 -9.27 22.64
C ASP A 11 2.51 -8.77 21.28
N TYR A 12 2.20 -7.50 21.22
CA TYR A 12 2.10 -6.78 19.94
C TYR A 12 3.46 -6.74 19.25
N ALA A 13 4.48 -7.31 19.86
CA ALA A 13 5.85 -7.33 19.41
C ALA A 13 6.15 -8.44 18.38
N ALA A 14 5.20 -9.30 18.05
CA ALA A 14 5.44 -10.37 17.08
C ALA A 14 4.72 -10.11 15.76
N GLN A 15 4.80 -8.88 15.24
CA GLN A 15 4.63 -8.70 13.81
C GLN A 15 5.89 -9.23 13.14
N PRO A 16 5.79 -10.23 12.22
CA PRO A 16 6.98 -10.70 11.54
C PRO A 16 7.69 -9.50 10.90
N ALA A 17 8.97 -9.33 11.24
CA ALA A 17 9.83 -8.37 10.60
C ALA A 17 9.84 -8.69 9.10
N GLY A 18 9.24 -7.81 8.31
CA GLY A 18 9.12 -7.97 6.86
C GLY A 18 7.68 -7.97 6.38
N GLY A 19 7.52 -7.73 5.10
CA GLY A 19 6.24 -7.60 4.46
C GLY A 19 5.79 -6.17 4.29
N PHE A 20 4.74 -6.02 3.49
CA PHE A 20 4.25 -4.72 3.05
C PHE A 20 2.75 -4.65 3.26
N ALA A 21 2.23 -3.44 3.30
CA ALA A 21 0.82 -3.18 3.46
C ALA A 21 0.36 -2.15 2.43
N ALA A 22 -0.84 -2.33 1.91
CA ALA A 22 -1.52 -1.31 1.13
C ALA A 22 -2.38 -0.46 2.07
N VAL A 23 -2.17 0.85 2.04
CA VAL A 23 -2.90 1.79 2.89
C VAL A 23 -3.71 2.76 2.04
N VAL A 24 -4.89 3.10 2.52
CA VAL A 24 -5.81 4.05 1.89
C VAL A 24 -6.37 5.00 2.94
N HIS A 25 -7.06 6.03 2.48
CA HIS A 25 -7.74 6.96 3.36
C HIS A 25 -8.81 6.23 4.19
N GLN A 26 -8.97 6.63 5.45
CA GLN A 26 -9.92 5.99 6.37
C GLN A 26 -11.38 6.05 5.88
N SER A 27 -11.75 7.05 5.06
CA SER A 27 -13.09 7.18 4.49
C SER A 27 -13.28 6.41 3.18
N ASN A 28 -12.24 5.76 2.67
CA ASN A 28 -12.35 4.97 1.45
C ASN A 28 -13.28 3.78 1.70
N PRO A 29 -14.35 3.60 0.91
CA PRO A 29 -15.28 2.49 1.10
C PRO A 29 -14.70 1.14 0.75
N THR A 30 -13.55 1.09 0.06
CA THR A 30 -12.86 -0.15 -0.26
C THR A 30 -12.08 -0.62 0.96
N HIS A 31 -12.44 -1.78 1.50
CA HIS A 31 -11.77 -2.39 2.66
C HIS A 31 -10.94 -3.61 2.28
N ASN A 32 -11.20 -4.16 1.10
CA ASN A 32 -10.57 -5.36 0.59
C ASN A 32 -10.35 -5.24 -0.92
N LEU A 33 -9.17 -5.64 -1.38
CA LEU A 33 -8.85 -5.78 -2.80
C LEU A 33 -8.38 -7.20 -3.08
N ARG A 34 -8.75 -7.71 -4.25
CA ARG A 34 -8.08 -8.88 -4.77
C ARG A 34 -6.65 -8.52 -5.14
N PHE A 35 -5.74 -9.46 -4.97
CA PHE A 35 -4.32 -9.25 -5.29
C PHE A 35 -4.12 -8.77 -6.75
N GLY A 36 -4.83 -9.38 -7.70
CA GLY A 36 -4.77 -8.97 -9.10
C GLY A 36 -5.27 -7.55 -9.35
N ASP A 37 -6.29 -7.09 -8.61
CA ASP A 37 -6.80 -5.73 -8.72
C ASP A 37 -5.79 -4.71 -8.21
N LEU A 38 -5.09 -5.02 -7.13
CA LEU A 38 -3.99 -4.19 -6.63
C LEU A 38 -2.89 -4.03 -7.68
N LEU A 39 -2.47 -5.13 -8.31
CA LEU A 39 -1.48 -5.08 -9.37
C LEU A 39 -1.95 -4.22 -10.55
N SER A 40 -3.19 -4.41 -10.99
CA SER A 40 -3.78 -3.65 -12.09
C SER A 40 -3.82 -2.15 -11.82
N MET A 41 -4.04 -1.74 -10.57
CA MET A 41 -3.97 -0.32 -10.18
C MET A 41 -2.56 0.24 -10.38
N PHE A 42 -1.54 -0.43 -9.89
CA PHE A 42 -0.16 0.04 -10.02
C PHE A 42 0.40 -0.09 -11.45
N GLU A 43 -0.17 -0.97 -12.26
CA GLU A 43 0.14 -1.04 -13.69
C GLU A 43 -0.56 0.07 -14.52
N GLY A 44 -1.45 0.84 -13.90
CA GLY A 44 -2.23 1.87 -14.56
C GLY A 44 -3.37 1.35 -15.43
N VAL A 45 -3.72 0.07 -15.30
CA VAL A 45 -4.84 -0.56 -16.03
C VAL A 45 -6.16 -0.24 -15.35
N SER A 46 -6.27 -0.47 -14.03
CA SER A 46 -7.41 -0.06 -13.21
C SER A 46 -7.12 1.32 -12.61
N ARG A 47 -7.81 2.34 -13.08
CA ARG A 47 -7.55 3.74 -12.69
C ARG A 47 -8.66 4.37 -11.87
N GLU A 48 -9.67 3.58 -11.51
CA GLU A 48 -10.82 4.05 -10.76
C GLU A 48 -11.12 3.14 -9.58
N TRP A 49 -11.59 3.75 -8.51
CA TRP A 49 -12.22 3.05 -7.41
C TRP A 49 -13.62 2.56 -7.83
N SER A 50 -14.22 1.69 -7.01
CA SER A 50 -15.57 1.14 -7.29
C SER A 50 -16.66 2.20 -7.45
N ASN A 51 -16.46 3.41 -6.92
CA ASN A 51 -17.35 4.56 -7.05
C ASN A 51 -17.03 5.45 -8.27
N ASN A 52 -16.20 4.98 -9.20
CA ASN A 52 -15.71 5.68 -10.39
C ASN A 52 -14.84 6.91 -10.12
N SER A 53 -14.41 7.16 -8.89
CA SER A 53 -13.40 8.17 -8.60
C SER A 53 -12.01 7.69 -8.98
N ARG A 54 -11.15 8.60 -9.40
CA ARG A 54 -9.81 8.26 -9.91
C ARG A 54 -8.86 7.90 -8.78
N VAL A 55 -8.09 6.84 -9.00
CA VAL A 55 -7.03 6.44 -8.07
C VAL A 55 -5.84 7.39 -8.20
N VAL A 56 -5.28 7.79 -7.08
CA VAL A 56 -3.99 8.46 -6.98
C VAL A 56 -2.98 7.45 -6.42
N LEU A 57 -2.02 7.05 -7.23
CA LEU A 57 -0.98 6.13 -6.82
C LEU A 57 0.10 6.89 -6.04
N VAL A 58 0.42 6.41 -4.86
CA VAL A 58 1.54 6.91 -4.06
C VAL A 58 2.66 5.90 -4.14
N GLU A 59 3.76 6.32 -4.71
CA GLU A 59 4.97 5.50 -4.83
C GLU A 59 6.07 6.04 -3.92
N ARG A 60 6.94 5.15 -3.54
CA ARG A 60 8.17 5.51 -2.87
C ARG A 60 9.28 5.80 -3.88
N ASP A 61 10.31 6.46 -3.41
CA ASP A 61 11.53 6.71 -4.16
C ASP A 61 12.18 5.40 -4.65
N ALA A 62 12.90 5.48 -5.75
CA ALA A 62 13.38 4.29 -6.48
C ALA A 62 14.28 3.35 -5.65
N GLY A 63 15.04 3.90 -4.68
CA GLY A 63 15.90 3.10 -3.80
C GLY A 63 15.21 2.46 -2.60
N SER A 64 13.93 2.75 -2.38
CA SER A 64 13.22 2.27 -1.20
C SER A 64 12.80 0.81 -1.31
N ALA A 65 12.67 0.14 -0.15
CA ALA A 65 12.19 -1.23 -0.10
C ALA A 65 10.77 -1.38 -0.65
N PRO A 66 9.79 -0.51 -0.33
CA PRO A 66 8.44 -0.62 -0.92
C PRO A 66 8.43 -0.50 -2.44
N PHE A 67 9.21 0.42 -3.01
CA PHE A 67 9.28 0.57 -4.46
C PHE A 67 9.96 -0.64 -5.13
N GLN A 68 11.07 -1.11 -4.60
CA GLN A 68 11.76 -2.29 -5.11
C GLN A 68 10.87 -3.53 -5.02
N TYR A 69 10.12 -3.68 -3.95
CA TYR A 69 9.15 -4.76 -3.79
C TYR A 69 8.04 -4.67 -4.83
N LEU A 70 7.44 -3.50 -5.02
CA LEU A 70 6.41 -3.27 -6.04
C LEU A 70 6.92 -3.66 -7.43
N ILE A 71 8.06 -3.14 -7.82
CA ILE A 71 8.59 -3.33 -9.18
C ILE A 71 9.04 -4.77 -9.42
N ARG A 72 9.84 -5.32 -8.53
CA ARG A 72 10.50 -6.61 -8.74
C ARG A 72 9.64 -7.81 -8.37
N ARG A 73 8.91 -7.70 -7.26
CA ARG A 73 8.18 -8.84 -6.70
C ARG A 73 6.72 -8.86 -7.13
N LEU A 74 6.06 -7.71 -7.12
CA LEU A 74 4.65 -7.64 -7.50
C LEU A 74 4.45 -7.54 -9.00
N LEU A 75 5.12 -6.61 -9.67
CA LEU A 75 4.94 -6.36 -11.09
C LEU A 75 5.92 -7.13 -11.98
N ASN A 76 6.95 -7.74 -11.39
CA ASN A 76 7.97 -8.52 -12.10
C ASN A 76 8.54 -7.77 -13.31
N THR A 77 8.99 -6.56 -13.09
CA THR A 77 9.50 -5.65 -14.11
C THR A 77 10.73 -4.90 -13.63
N THR A 78 11.22 -3.97 -14.42
CA THR A 78 12.29 -3.05 -14.05
C THR A 78 11.74 -1.63 -13.91
N PRO A 79 12.41 -0.73 -13.17
CA PRO A 79 11.97 0.66 -13.08
C PRO A 79 11.82 1.35 -14.44
N GLY A 80 12.74 1.08 -15.38
CA GLY A 80 12.70 1.65 -16.72
C GLY A 80 11.51 1.15 -17.54
N ASP A 81 11.25 -0.15 -17.53
CA ASP A 81 10.12 -0.75 -18.22
C ASP A 81 8.79 -0.32 -17.62
N TYR A 82 8.72 -0.23 -16.30
CA TYR A 82 7.56 0.26 -15.59
C TYR A 82 7.20 1.70 -16.02
N ARG A 83 8.18 2.60 -16.04
CA ARG A 83 7.97 3.98 -16.47
C ARG A 83 7.55 4.06 -17.95
N ARG A 84 8.13 3.25 -18.81
CA ARG A 84 7.73 3.16 -20.21
C ARG A 84 6.30 2.65 -20.39
N SER A 85 5.88 1.67 -19.60
CA SER A 85 4.50 1.18 -19.61
C SER A 85 3.51 2.28 -19.25
N LEU A 86 3.79 3.08 -18.22
CA LEU A 86 2.94 4.20 -17.82
C LEU A 86 2.90 5.29 -18.88
N GLN A 87 4.04 5.62 -19.47
CA GLN A 87 4.10 6.60 -20.57
C GLN A 87 3.34 6.14 -21.80
N SER A 88 3.31 4.84 -22.10
CA SER A 88 2.57 4.30 -23.24
C SER A 88 1.05 4.52 -23.14
N ILE A 89 0.53 4.62 -21.92
CA ILE A 89 -0.88 4.94 -21.66
C ILE A 89 -1.19 6.36 -22.14
N GLU A 90 -0.34 7.32 -21.81
CA GLU A 90 -0.48 8.72 -22.29
C GLU A 90 -0.34 8.80 -23.81
N TYR A 91 0.57 8.05 -24.39
CA TYR A 91 0.83 8.05 -25.82
C TYR A 91 -0.36 7.55 -26.65
N ARG A 92 -1.18 6.67 -26.07
CA ARG A 92 -2.40 6.16 -26.72
C ARG A 92 -3.59 7.11 -26.56
N GLY A 93 -3.39 8.31 -26.02
CA GLY A 93 -4.44 9.30 -25.80
C GLY A 93 -5.29 9.09 -24.57
N ASP A 94 -4.92 8.14 -23.72
CA ASP A 94 -5.55 7.93 -22.41
C ASP A 94 -5.12 9.02 -21.42
N LEU A 95 -5.97 9.27 -20.42
CA LEU A 95 -5.62 10.21 -19.36
C LEU A 95 -4.40 9.72 -18.59
N PRO A 96 -3.49 10.62 -18.18
CA PRO A 96 -2.31 10.23 -17.39
C PRO A 96 -2.68 9.50 -16.12
N VAL A 97 -1.84 8.54 -15.72
CA VAL A 97 -1.91 7.91 -14.40
C VAL A 97 -1.43 8.92 -13.37
N SER A 98 -2.27 9.17 -12.35
CA SER A 98 -1.91 10.09 -11.26
C SER A 98 -0.94 9.41 -10.31
N ILE A 99 0.31 9.85 -10.26
CA ILE A 99 1.36 9.29 -9.41
C ILE A 99 1.98 10.39 -8.58
N LYS A 100 2.11 10.14 -7.27
CA LYS A 100 2.87 10.96 -6.33
C LYS A 100 4.03 10.15 -5.79
N ILE A 101 5.25 10.67 -5.93
CA ILE A 101 6.47 10.02 -5.42
C ILE A 101 6.87 10.69 -4.12
N LEU A 102 7.06 9.90 -3.07
CA LEU A 102 7.41 10.36 -1.73
C LEU A 102 8.64 9.59 -1.21
N ASN A 103 9.39 10.22 -0.33
CA ASN A 103 10.70 9.75 0.10
C ASN A 103 10.71 9.01 1.46
N SER A 104 9.55 8.80 2.06
CA SER A 104 9.43 8.02 3.30
C SER A 104 8.05 7.40 3.44
N ASP A 105 7.93 6.35 4.24
CA ASP A 105 6.64 5.75 4.56
C ASP A 105 5.77 6.71 5.38
N ALA A 106 6.39 7.48 6.28
CA ALA A 106 5.68 8.52 7.02
C ALA A 106 5.06 9.56 6.08
N ALA A 107 5.80 10.03 5.08
CA ALA A 107 5.28 10.96 4.08
C ALA A 107 4.19 10.33 3.23
N ALA A 108 4.33 9.07 2.85
CA ALA A 108 3.30 8.33 2.11
C ALA A 108 2.00 8.20 2.92
N CYS A 109 2.08 7.83 4.19
CA CYS A 109 0.92 7.77 5.08
C CYS A 109 0.28 9.15 5.28
N GLN A 110 1.08 10.20 5.45
CA GLN A 110 0.59 11.56 5.59
C GLN A 110 -0.17 12.02 4.34
N PHE A 111 0.35 11.71 3.17
CA PHE A 111 -0.31 12.02 1.91
C PHE A 111 -1.65 11.27 1.77
N VAL A 112 -1.66 9.98 2.05
CA VAL A 112 -2.88 9.16 2.03
C VAL A 112 -3.90 9.67 3.04
N PHE A 113 -3.47 10.09 4.23
CA PHE A 113 -4.33 10.68 5.25
C PHE A 113 -5.04 11.94 4.75
N ASN A 114 -4.39 12.75 3.91
CA ASN A 114 -4.92 14.01 3.40
C ASN A 114 -5.61 13.89 2.04
N VAL A 115 -5.42 12.79 1.31
CA VAL A 115 -5.94 12.62 -0.05
C VAL A 115 -6.83 11.37 -0.12
N PRO A 116 -8.16 11.53 -0.10
CA PRO A 116 -9.10 10.40 -0.01
C PRO A 116 -8.99 9.35 -1.11
N LEU A 117 -8.46 9.71 -2.28
CA LEU A 117 -8.35 8.82 -3.44
C LEU A 117 -7.00 8.11 -3.57
N ALA A 118 -6.10 8.35 -2.62
CA ALA A 118 -4.75 7.81 -2.67
C ALA A 118 -4.66 6.38 -2.14
N ILE A 119 -3.74 5.62 -2.74
CA ILE A 119 -3.31 4.31 -2.26
C ILE A 119 -1.79 4.26 -2.26
N ALA A 120 -1.21 3.72 -1.20
CA ALA A 120 0.23 3.55 -1.06
C ALA A 120 0.58 2.14 -0.61
N ILE A 121 1.77 1.68 -0.98
CA ILE A 121 2.39 0.48 -0.39
C ILE A 121 3.51 0.95 0.51
N VAL A 122 3.45 0.55 1.76
CA VAL A 122 4.44 0.86 2.80
C VAL A 122 4.93 -0.42 3.48
N GLU A 123 6.04 -0.35 4.17
CA GLU A 123 6.50 -1.48 4.99
C GLU A 123 5.53 -1.70 6.16
N THR A 124 5.22 -2.96 6.45
CA THR A 124 4.37 -3.32 7.59
C THR A 124 4.94 -2.76 8.90
N ALA A 125 6.27 -2.74 9.05
CA ALA A 125 6.94 -2.15 10.21
C ALA A 125 6.63 -0.65 10.39
N SER A 126 6.27 0.06 9.33
CA SER A 126 5.96 1.50 9.38
C SER A 126 4.55 1.80 9.86
N LEU A 127 3.67 0.80 9.95
CA LEU A 127 2.28 1.01 10.38
C LEU A 127 2.16 1.51 11.82
N GLY A 128 3.18 1.29 12.66
CA GLY A 128 3.25 1.82 14.01
C GLY A 128 3.68 3.29 14.10
N LEU A 129 4.08 3.92 13.00
CA LEU A 129 4.46 5.34 13.00
C LEU A 129 3.23 6.23 13.27
N PRO A 130 3.39 7.35 13.99
CA PRO A 130 2.29 8.28 14.23
C PRO A 130 1.63 8.77 12.93
N ALA A 131 2.41 9.02 11.87
CA ALA A 131 1.89 9.44 10.57
C ALA A 131 0.98 8.40 9.91
N CYS A 132 1.10 7.12 10.26
CA CYS A 132 0.30 6.02 9.72
C CYS A 132 -0.90 5.64 10.60
N SER A 133 -1.12 6.32 11.71
CA SER A 133 -2.20 5.97 12.65
C SER A 133 -3.61 6.25 12.13
N GLY A 134 -3.75 7.19 11.19
CA GLY A 134 -5.05 7.61 10.65
C GLY A 134 -5.40 6.99 9.29
N VAL A 135 -4.57 6.10 8.76
CA VAL A 135 -4.85 5.44 7.48
C VAL A 135 -5.48 4.07 7.70
N GLN A 136 -6.22 3.61 6.71
CA GLN A 136 -6.82 2.28 6.70
C GLN A 136 -5.88 1.30 6.00
N VAL A 137 -5.61 0.16 6.64
CA VAL A 137 -4.90 -0.96 6.02
C VAL A 137 -5.90 -1.82 5.26
N LEU A 138 -5.65 -1.99 3.96
CA LEU A 138 -6.50 -2.85 3.13
C LEU A 138 -6.27 -4.33 3.40
N ARG A 139 -7.35 -5.10 3.38
CA ARG A 139 -7.26 -6.54 3.22
C ARG A 139 -6.89 -6.85 1.77
N ILE A 140 -6.00 -7.80 1.59
CA ILE A 140 -5.66 -8.35 0.27
C ILE A 140 -6.12 -9.80 0.23
N ASP A 141 -7.02 -10.13 -0.70
CA ASP A 141 -7.69 -11.43 -0.74
C ASP A 141 -8.32 -11.81 0.62
N GLY A 142 -8.88 -10.83 1.32
CA GLY A 142 -9.53 -11.00 2.62
C GLY A 142 -8.59 -11.09 3.82
N LYS A 143 -7.27 -10.91 3.62
CA LYS A 143 -6.25 -11.06 4.66
C LYS A 143 -5.58 -9.73 5.00
N LEU A 144 -5.31 -9.52 6.28
CA LEU A 144 -4.48 -8.41 6.79
C LEU A 144 -3.01 -8.85 6.93
N PRO A 145 -2.07 -7.90 6.98
CA PRO A 145 -0.68 -8.21 7.29
C PRO A 145 -0.56 -9.03 8.59
N GLY A 146 0.25 -10.09 8.56
CA GLY A 146 0.45 -11.00 9.67
C GLY A 146 -0.52 -12.19 9.70
N GLU A 147 -1.61 -12.16 8.95
CA GLU A 147 -2.51 -13.31 8.83
C GLU A 147 -1.93 -14.35 7.86
N GLU A 148 -2.22 -15.63 8.12
CA GLU A 148 -1.83 -16.71 7.21
C GLU A 148 -2.47 -16.51 5.83
N GLY A 149 -1.65 -16.65 4.78
CA GLY A 149 -2.10 -16.46 3.40
C GLY A 149 -2.03 -15.02 2.89
N TYR A 150 -1.59 -14.06 3.72
CA TYR A 150 -1.37 -12.70 3.26
C TYR A 150 -0.26 -12.65 2.21
N ARG A 151 -0.49 -11.94 1.11
CA ARG A 151 0.33 -12.04 -0.09
C ARG A 151 1.42 -10.98 -0.23
N LEU A 152 1.35 -9.88 0.49
CA LEU A 152 2.38 -8.83 0.43
C LEU A 152 3.49 -9.09 1.46
N LYS A 153 4.37 -10.06 1.17
CA LYS A 153 5.46 -10.49 2.06
C LYS A 153 6.83 -10.20 1.47
#